data_70c4696f0f2f5b99a8cfea2a73bb77a9
#
_entry.id   70c4696f0f2f5b99a8cfea2a73bb77a9
#
_cell.length_a   1.000
_cell.length_b   1.000
_cell.length_c   1.000
_cell.angle_alpha   90.00
_cell.angle_beta   90.00
_cell.angle_gamma   90.00
#
_symmetry.space_group_name_H-M   'P 1'
#
loop_
_entity.id
_entity.type
_entity.pdbx_description
1 polymer ?
#
loop_
_entity_poly.entity_id
_entity_poly.type
_entity_poly.pdbx_seq_one_letter_code
_entity_poly.pdbx_strand_id
1 'polypeptide(L)'
;RKYLDLAKLPSQVKLEHTWRTRKDPFVQHWQWVKELLQDNSGLEAKTIFAALQREFPGKYQDGQLRTLQRRIKLWRATEGPGQEVFFAQDYQPGQWSCSDFTDTGSVGVTICGEPFDHLVYHFVLPYSNWETGTICFSESIESLVRGLQDAFWQLGGVTKYHRTDRLTAAIKLDDPDVFTQRYQALQAHYGFEGRKTQPASPHQNGDVEQAHHRFKRALDQALMLRGSRDFSSRPQYEQFLRRVFDQRNSGRK
;
A
#
# COMPACT_ATOMS: atom_id res chain seq x y z
N ARG A 1 -7.42 41.71 -30.63
CA ARG A 1 -8.10 41.66 -31.96
C ARG A 1 -8.89 40.38 -32.13
N LYS A 2 -8.30 39.20 -32.03
CA LYS A 2 -8.96 37.88 -32.29
C LYS A 2 -10.29 37.66 -31.54
N TYR A 3 -10.47 38.21 -30.35
CA TYR A 3 -11.71 38.03 -29.57
C TYR A 3 -12.72 39.17 -29.78
N LEU A 4 -12.27 40.33 -30.26
CA LEU A 4 -13.14 41.46 -30.63
C LEU A 4 -13.94 41.13 -31.91
N ASP A 5 -13.28 40.43 -32.85
CA ASP A 5 -13.91 40.04 -34.12
C ASP A 5 -14.96 38.94 -33.94
N LEU A 6 -14.88 38.14 -32.85
CA LEU A 6 -15.79 37.04 -32.52
C LEU A 6 -17.03 37.47 -31.72
N ALA A 7 -17.08 38.71 -31.20
CA ALA A 7 -18.14 39.20 -30.30
C ALA A 7 -18.47 38.23 -29.12
N LYS A 8 -17.51 37.46 -28.68
CA LYS A 8 -17.64 36.48 -27.60
C LYS A 8 -16.51 36.64 -26.58
N LEU A 9 -16.82 36.44 -25.31
CA LEU A 9 -15.81 36.46 -24.25
C LEU A 9 -14.82 35.29 -24.43
N PRO A 10 -13.52 35.47 -24.09
CA PRO A 10 -12.52 34.38 -24.18
C PRO A 10 -12.94 33.09 -23.48
N SER A 11 -13.66 33.17 -22.36
CA SER A 11 -14.22 32.04 -21.63
C SER A 11 -15.34 31.29 -22.34
N GLN A 12 -15.97 31.92 -23.35
CA GLN A 12 -17.06 31.34 -24.14
C GLN A 12 -16.56 30.71 -25.45
N VAL A 13 -15.31 30.98 -25.83
CA VAL A 13 -14.69 30.40 -27.02
C VAL A 13 -14.00 29.10 -26.62
N LYS A 14 -14.75 27.98 -26.64
CA LYS A 14 -14.14 26.64 -26.57
C LYS A 14 -13.38 26.37 -27.89
N LEU A 15 -12.08 26.68 -27.89
CA LEU A 15 -11.18 26.18 -28.91
C LEU A 15 -10.84 24.73 -28.58
N GLU A 16 -11.23 23.80 -29.44
CA GLU A 16 -10.69 22.44 -29.39
C GLU A 16 -9.20 22.49 -29.70
N HIS A 17 -8.39 22.50 -28.69
CA HIS A 17 -6.94 22.38 -28.83
C HIS A 17 -6.56 20.92 -28.98
N THR A 18 -6.27 20.50 -30.20
CA THR A 18 -5.59 19.22 -30.44
C THR A 18 -4.10 19.40 -30.08
N TRP A 19 -3.72 19.01 -28.90
CA TRP A 19 -2.32 19.06 -28.42
C TRP A 19 -1.38 18.11 -29.17
N ARG A 20 -1.91 17.23 -30.05
CA ARG A 20 -1.13 16.29 -30.84
C ARG A 20 -0.69 16.93 -32.16
N THR A 21 0.47 17.60 -32.14
CA THR A 21 1.11 18.13 -33.33
C THR A 21 1.95 17.09 -34.09
N ARG A 22 2.27 15.95 -33.47
CA ARG A 22 3.08 14.88 -34.07
C ARG A 22 2.23 13.66 -34.36
N LYS A 23 2.44 13.03 -35.53
CA LYS A 23 1.83 11.75 -35.87
C LYS A 23 2.25 10.69 -34.85
N ASP A 24 1.30 9.83 -34.45
CA ASP A 24 1.59 8.73 -33.53
C ASP A 24 2.49 7.70 -34.24
N PRO A 25 3.70 7.40 -33.75
CA PRO A 25 4.61 6.48 -34.41
C PRO A 25 4.13 5.03 -34.40
N PHE A 26 3.19 4.68 -33.53
CA PHE A 26 2.73 3.29 -33.35
C PHE A 26 1.46 2.95 -34.15
N VAL A 27 0.94 3.83 -34.98
CA VAL A 27 -0.30 3.57 -35.76
C VAL A 27 -0.17 2.30 -36.59
N GLN A 28 0.98 2.13 -37.27
CA GLN A 28 1.21 1.02 -38.23
C GLN A 28 1.21 -0.35 -37.53
N HIS A 29 1.79 -0.46 -36.33
CA HIS A 29 1.94 -1.74 -35.61
C HIS A 29 1.08 -1.79 -34.34
N TRP A 30 0.09 -0.90 -34.23
CA TRP A 30 -0.75 -0.87 -33.05
C TRP A 30 -1.62 -2.12 -32.88
N GLN A 31 -2.05 -2.70 -34.00
CA GLN A 31 -2.83 -3.93 -33.95
C GLN A 31 -2.02 -5.09 -33.39
N TRP A 32 -0.77 -5.23 -33.81
CA TRP A 32 0.17 -6.22 -33.26
C TRP A 32 0.39 -6.02 -31.74
N VAL A 33 0.51 -4.77 -31.29
CA VAL A 33 0.61 -4.47 -29.84
C VAL A 33 -0.66 -4.87 -29.08
N LYS A 34 -1.84 -4.65 -29.68
CA LYS A 34 -3.11 -5.07 -29.06
C LYS A 34 -3.21 -6.59 -28.91
N GLU A 35 -2.81 -7.35 -29.91
CA GLU A 35 -2.81 -8.81 -29.88
C GLU A 35 -1.94 -9.32 -28.71
N LEU A 36 -0.73 -8.81 -28.57
CA LEU A 36 0.15 -9.15 -27.45
C LEU A 36 -0.48 -8.82 -26.09
N LEU A 37 -1.18 -7.71 -25.98
CA LEU A 37 -1.84 -7.28 -24.75
C LEU A 37 -3.13 -8.05 -24.45
N GLN A 38 -3.81 -8.56 -25.48
CA GLN A 38 -4.98 -9.44 -25.35
C GLN A 38 -4.57 -10.84 -24.90
N ASP A 39 -3.49 -11.38 -25.48
CA ASP A 39 -2.94 -12.67 -25.07
C ASP A 39 -2.37 -12.63 -23.65
N ASN A 40 -1.71 -11.54 -23.27
CA ASN A 40 -1.09 -11.36 -21.96
C ASN A 40 -1.26 -9.92 -21.48
N SER A 41 -2.33 -9.63 -20.75
CA SER A 41 -2.65 -8.29 -20.23
C SER A 41 -1.60 -7.74 -19.24
N GLY A 42 -0.80 -8.62 -18.63
CA GLY A 42 0.29 -8.28 -17.71
C GLY A 42 1.58 -7.79 -18.36
N LEU A 43 1.72 -7.83 -19.70
CA LEU A 43 2.93 -7.39 -20.39
C LEU A 43 3.22 -5.91 -20.13
N GLU A 44 4.45 -5.64 -19.70
CA GLU A 44 4.91 -4.27 -19.49
C GLU A 44 5.16 -3.55 -20.82
N ALA A 45 4.85 -2.25 -20.86
CA ALA A 45 5.09 -1.43 -22.05
C ALA A 45 6.56 -1.39 -22.48
N LYS A 46 7.51 -1.53 -21.54
CA LYS A 46 8.93 -1.60 -21.83
C LYS A 46 9.29 -2.89 -22.58
N THR A 47 8.73 -4.02 -22.16
CA THR A 47 8.90 -5.32 -22.80
C THR A 47 8.34 -5.32 -24.23
N ILE A 48 7.13 -4.78 -24.41
CA ILE A 48 6.50 -4.62 -25.73
C ILE A 48 7.33 -3.69 -26.61
N PHE A 49 7.88 -2.62 -26.07
CA PHE A 49 8.73 -1.69 -26.81
C PHE A 49 10.02 -2.36 -27.30
N ALA A 50 10.68 -3.13 -26.45
CA ALA A 50 11.87 -3.91 -26.84
C ALA A 50 11.55 -4.97 -27.90
N ALA A 51 10.36 -5.58 -27.85
CA ALA A 51 9.88 -6.49 -28.88
C ALA A 51 9.64 -5.75 -30.21
N LEU A 52 9.00 -4.58 -30.20
CA LEU A 52 8.81 -3.74 -31.40
C LEU A 52 10.15 -3.35 -32.04
N GLN A 53 11.17 -3.04 -31.25
CA GLN A 53 12.50 -2.70 -31.79
C GLN A 53 13.19 -3.90 -32.45
N ARG A 54 12.97 -5.11 -31.94
CA ARG A 54 13.51 -6.36 -32.50
C ARG A 54 12.77 -6.79 -33.77
N GLU A 55 11.44 -6.74 -33.77
CA GLU A 55 10.63 -7.17 -34.90
C GLU A 55 10.68 -6.16 -36.06
N PHE A 56 10.85 -4.86 -35.75
CA PHE A 56 10.88 -3.78 -36.74
C PHE A 56 12.14 -2.91 -36.58
N PRO A 57 13.32 -3.45 -36.91
CA PRO A 57 14.59 -2.75 -36.70
C PRO A 57 14.63 -1.36 -37.36
N GLY A 58 15.10 -0.38 -36.62
CA GLY A 58 15.26 1.01 -37.09
C GLY A 58 13.99 1.85 -37.14
N LYS A 59 12.79 1.27 -36.90
CA LYS A 59 11.52 2.03 -36.92
C LYS A 59 11.22 2.78 -35.62
N TYR A 60 11.69 2.29 -34.48
CA TYR A 60 11.38 2.82 -33.15
C TYR A 60 12.62 3.26 -32.40
N GLN A 61 12.66 4.54 -32.01
CA GLN A 61 13.75 5.13 -31.23
C GLN A 61 13.40 5.14 -29.74
N ASP A 62 14.41 5.05 -28.86
CA ASP A 62 14.24 4.94 -27.40
C ASP A 62 13.36 6.04 -26.79
N GLY A 63 13.47 7.26 -27.31
CA GLY A 63 12.64 8.38 -26.88
C GLY A 63 11.12 8.20 -27.07
N GLN A 64 10.68 7.20 -27.84
CA GLN A 64 9.27 6.93 -28.12
C GLN A 64 8.61 6.01 -27.07
N LEU A 65 9.38 5.38 -26.18
CA LEU A 65 8.85 4.51 -25.12
C LEU A 65 7.72 5.18 -24.31
N ARG A 66 7.90 6.45 -23.93
CA ARG A 66 6.90 7.19 -23.16
C ARG A 66 5.58 7.38 -23.91
N THR A 67 5.64 7.49 -25.22
CA THR A 67 4.45 7.56 -26.07
C THR A 67 3.71 6.21 -26.09
N LEU A 68 4.43 5.10 -26.21
CA LEU A 68 3.85 3.75 -26.10
C LEU A 68 3.20 3.52 -24.74
N GLN A 69 3.89 3.88 -23.65
CA GLN A 69 3.36 3.75 -22.30
C GLN A 69 2.02 4.48 -22.12
N ARG A 70 1.91 5.71 -22.63
CA ARG A 70 0.65 6.48 -22.58
C ARG A 70 -0.45 5.83 -23.41
N ARG A 71 -0.10 5.30 -24.58
CA ARG A 71 -1.07 4.65 -25.46
C ARG A 71 -1.58 3.34 -24.88
N ILE A 72 -0.70 2.51 -24.33
CA ILE A 72 -1.08 1.28 -23.62
C ILE A 72 -1.94 1.59 -22.40
N LYS A 73 -1.58 2.64 -21.62
CA LYS A 73 -2.39 3.07 -20.48
C LYS A 73 -3.81 3.46 -20.90
N LEU A 74 -3.93 4.21 -22.01
CA LEU A 74 -5.23 4.60 -22.55
C LEU A 74 -6.02 3.37 -23.01
N TRP A 75 -5.39 2.46 -23.76
CA TRP A 75 -6.04 1.24 -24.23
C TRP A 75 -6.53 0.37 -23.07
N ARG A 76 -5.70 0.19 -22.02
CA ARG A 76 -6.12 -0.54 -20.82
C ARG A 76 -7.30 0.10 -20.10
N ALA A 77 -7.44 1.41 -20.19
CA ALA A 77 -8.55 2.13 -19.58
C ALA A 77 -9.85 2.11 -20.42
N THR A 78 -9.76 1.90 -21.75
CA THR A 78 -10.92 2.04 -22.66
C THR A 78 -11.32 0.74 -23.35
N GLU A 79 -10.35 -0.09 -23.74
CA GLU A 79 -10.57 -1.29 -24.58
C GLU A 79 -10.02 -2.56 -23.91
N GLY A 80 -9.16 -2.42 -22.88
CA GLY A 80 -8.53 -3.55 -22.19
C GLY A 80 -9.52 -4.38 -21.38
N PRO A 81 -9.09 -5.57 -20.90
CA PRO A 81 -9.92 -6.37 -20.02
C PRO A 81 -10.37 -5.55 -18.82
N GLY A 82 -11.62 -5.75 -18.40
CA GLY A 82 -12.21 -5.03 -17.28
C GLY A 82 -11.30 -5.08 -16.06
N GLN A 83 -10.81 -3.93 -15.64
CA GLN A 83 -10.10 -3.82 -14.38
C GLN A 83 -11.13 -3.75 -13.27
N GLU A 84 -10.90 -4.48 -12.19
CA GLU A 84 -11.68 -4.27 -10.99
C GLU A 84 -11.60 -2.80 -10.59
N VAL A 85 -12.74 -2.15 -10.52
CA VAL A 85 -12.83 -0.76 -10.09
C VAL A 85 -12.77 -0.74 -8.57
N PHE A 86 -11.66 -0.26 -8.03
CA PHE A 86 -11.56 -0.04 -6.59
C PHE A 86 -12.20 1.30 -6.24
N PHE A 87 -13.29 1.23 -5.52
CA PHE A 87 -13.84 2.41 -4.88
C PHE A 87 -12.94 2.78 -3.70
N ALA A 88 -12.52 4.04 -3.63
CA ALA A 88 -11.84 4.54 -2.44
C ALA A 88 -12.72 4.27 -1.22
N GLN A 89 -12.17 3.58 -0.23
CA GLN A 89 -12.89 3.37 1.03
C GLN A 89 -12.94 4.71 1.77
N ASP A 90 -14.14 5.20 2.04
CA ASP A 90 -14.32 6.43 2.82
C ASP A 90 -14.28 6.08 4.31
N TYR A 91 -13.11 6.25 4.90
CA TYR A 91 -12.92 6.04 6.32
C TYR A 91 -13.29 7.29 7.10
N GLN A 92 -14.05 7.12 8.18
CA GLN A 92 -14.37 8.20 9.11
C GLN A 92 -13.43 8.18 10.32
N PRO A 93 -13.13 9.34 10.94
CA PRO A 93 -12.29 9.41 12.13
C PRO A 93 -12.79 8.49 13.25
N GLY A 94 -11.89 7.76 13.91
CA GLY A 94 -12.20 6.88 15.02
C GLY A 94 -13.00 5.62 14.67
N GLN A 95 -13.36 5.43 13.41
CA GLN A 95 -14.22 4.31 13.00
C GLN A 95 -13.44 3.01 12.81
N TRP A 96 -12.32 3.06 12.11
CA TRP A 96 -11.56 1.86 11.73
C TRP A 96 -10.13 1.90 12.19
N SER A 97 -9.66 0.75 12.65
CA SER A 97 -8.26 0.40 12.75
C SER A 97 -7.98 -0.94 12.08
N CYS A 98 -6.76 -1.12 11.66
CA CYS A 98 -6.27 -2.36 11.06
C CYS A 98 -4.96 -2.76 11.72
N SER A 99 -4.71 -4.05 11.83
CA SER A 99 -3.42 -4.56 12.29
C SER A 99 -3.04 -5.86 11.63
N ASP A 100 -1.75 -6.11 11.61
CA ASP A 100 -1.16 -7.34 11.16
C ASP A 100 0.25 -7.50 11.74
N PHE A 101 0.82 -8.71 11.66
CA PHE A 101 2.21 -8.96 12.03
C PHE A 101 3.13 -8.77 10.82
N THR A 102 4.24 -8.11 11.03
CA THR A 102 5.23 -7.93 9.98
C THR A 102 6.60 -8.43 10.43
N ASP A 103 7.19 -9.29 9.61
CA ASP A 103 8.55 -9.76 9.81
C ASP A 103 9.55 -8.63 9.53
N THR A 104 10.47 -8.41 10.44
CA THR A 104 11.55 -7.41 10.36
C THR A 104 12.93 -8.04 10.15
N GLY A 105 13.03 -9.36 9.95
CA GLY A 105 14.31 -10.07 9.76
C GLY A 105 15.16 -9.48 8.64
N SER A 106 14.55 -9.02 7.55
CA SER A 106 15.25 -8.36 6.44
C SER A 106 15.96 -7.04 6.83
N VAL A 107 15.62 -6.47 7.98
CA VAL A 107 16.23 -5.22 8.47
C VAL A 107 17.56 -5.49 9.21
N GLY A 108 17.77 -6.72 9.71
CA GLY A 108 19.03 -7.17 10.27
C GLY A 108 19.44 -6.46 11.57
N VAL A 109 18.51 -6.30 12.50
CA VAL A 109 18.78 -5.71 13.83
C VAL A 109 19.54 -6.72 14.70
N THR A 110 20.53 -6.23 15.45
CA THR A 110 21.26 -7.02 16.44
C THR A 110 21.18 -6.38 17.81
N ILE A 111 21.34 -7.19 18.87
CA ILE A 111 21.47 -6.72 20.26
C ILE A 111 22.76 -7.30 20.84
N CYS A 112 23.70 -6.45 21.24
CA CYS A 112 25.02 -6.85 21.69
C CYS A 112 25.76 -7.74 20.67
N GLY A 113 25.58 -7.47 19.38
CA GLY A 113 26.18 -8.23 18.28
C GLY A 113 25.42 -9.50 17.88
N GLU A 114 24.43 -9.93 18.66
CA GLU A 114 23.64 -11.13 18.36
C GLU A 114 22.40 -10.79 17.53
N PRO A 115 22.04 -11.61 16.51
CA PRO A 115 20.84 -11.42 15.73
C PRO A 115 19.59 -11.33 16.63
N PHE A 116 18.73 -10.35 16.35
CA PHE A 116 17.49 -10.15 17.07
C PHE A 116 16.30 -10.35 16.13
N ASP A 117 15.97 -11.62 15.91
CA ASP A 117 14.83 -12.00 15.07
C ASP A 117 13.52 -11.75 15.82
N HIS A 118 12.66 -10.93 15.23
CA HIS A 118 11.38 -10.56 15.82
C HIS A 118 10.37 -10.15 14.77
N LEU A 119 9.12 -10.20 15.17
CA LEU A 119 8.00 -9.61 14.46
C LEU A 119 7.65 -8.26 15.08
N VAL A 120 7.00 -7.42 14.32
CA VAL A 120 6.33 -6.23 14.84
C VAL A 120 4.83 -6.38 14.60
N TYR A 121 4.06 -6.42 15.68
CA TYR A 121 2.62 -6.18 15.58
C TYR A 121 2.41 -4.73 15.17
N HIS A 122 1.91 -4.51 13.98
CA HIS A 122 1.76 -3.19 13.38
C HIS A 122 0.28 -2.80 13.33
N PHE A 123 -0.06 -1.70 13.98
CA PHE A 123 -1.40 -1.14 14.06
C PHE A 123 -1.48 0.16 13.27
N VAL A 124 -2.53 0.33 12.48
CA VAL A 124 -2.72 1.46 11.57
C VAL A 124 -4.16 1.97 11.65
N LEU A 125 -4.33 3.29 11.65
CA LEU A 125 -5.61 3.95 11.41
C LEU A 125 -5.73 4.32 9.93
N PRO A 126 -6.59 3.69 9.13
CA PRO A 126 -6.69 3.97 7.68
C PRO A 126 -7.05 5.42 7.36
N TYR A 127 -7.83 6.08 8.21
CA TYR A 127 -8.23 7.49 8.00
C TYR A 127 -7.04 8.45 8.02
N SER A 128 -6.23 8.41 9.09
CA SER A 128 -5.13 9.36 9.30
C SER A 128 -3.77 8.80 8.88
N ASN A 129 -3.69 7.51 8.61
CA ASN A 129 -2.46 6.72 8.51
C ASN A 129 -1.59 6.78 9.79
N TRP A 130 -2.15 7.19 10.94
CA TRP A 130 -1.47 7.05 12.21
C TRP A 130 -1.16 5.58 12.47
N GLU A 131 0.03 5.30 12.95
CA GLU A 131 0.50 3.93 13.10
C GLU A 131 1.38 3.76 14.34
N THR A 132 1.37 2.56 14.89
CA THR A 132 2.28 2.16 15.96
C THR A 132 2.61 0.68 15.86
N GLY A 133 3.59 0.22 16.63
CA GLY A 133 3.96 -1.18 16.62
C GLY A 133 4.62 -1.64 17.91
N THR A 134 4.38 -2.91 18.22
CA THR A 134 4.90 -3.61 19.41
C THR A 134 5.73 -4.80 18.97
N ILE A 135 6.93 -4.96 19.53
CA ILE A 135 7.79 -6.11 19.26
C ILE A 135 7.17 -7.38 19.85
N CYS A 136 7.11 -8.42 19.05
CA CYS A 136 6.65 -9.75 19.42
C CYS A 136 7.50 -10.84 18.75
N PHE A 137 7.34 -12.10 19.19
CA PHE A 137 8.13 -13.23 18.70
C PHE A 137 7.29 -14.34 18.08
N SER A 138 5.98 -14.15 18.04
CA SER A 138 5.04 -15.08 17.45
C SER A 138 3.73 -14.37 17.10
N GLU A 139 2.99 -14.92 16.17
CA GLU A 139 1.64 -14.50 15.81
C GLU A 139 0.58 -15.12 16.75
N SER A 140 0.85 -15.10 18.05
CA SER A 140 -0.04 -15.66 19.06
C SER A 140 -1.12 -14.69 19.50
N ILE A 141 -2.16 -15.23 20.17
CA ILE A 141 -3.22 -14.41 20.75
C ILE A 141 -2.67 -13.46 21.83
N GLU A 142 -1.64 -13.88 22.56
CA GLU A 142 -0.97 -13.06 23.56
C GLU A 142 -0.27 -11.86 22.93
N SER A 143 0.42 -12.07 21.81
CA SER A 143 1.05 -11.01 21.02
C SER A 143 0.03 -10.03 20.44
N LEU A 144 -1.09 -10.55 19.92
CA LEU A 144 -2.20 -9.77 19.41
C LEU A 144 -2.82 -8.89 20.52
N VAL A 145 -3.16 -9.50 21.67
CA VAL A 145 -3.77 -8.80 22.81
C VAL A 145 -2.84 -7.70 23.30
N ARG A 146 -1.55 -8.00 23.53
CA ARG A 146 -0.56 -7.03 23.98
C ARG A 146 -0.41 -5.88 22.98
N GLY A 147 -0.21 -6.21 21.70
CA GLY A 147 -0.03 -5.20 20.66
C GLY A 147 -1.23 -4.27 20.50
N LEU A 148 -2.45 -4.83 20.58
CA LEU A 148 -3.67 -4.07 20.51
C LEU A 148 -3.87 -3.16 21.74
N GLN A 149 -3.57 -3.66 22.94
CA GLN A 149 -3.58 -2.87 24.17
C GLN A 149 -2.59 -1.71 24.09
N ASP A 150 -1.33 -1.98 23.74
CA ASP A 150 -0.30 -0.96 23.58
C ASP A 150 -0.73 0.10 22.56
N ALA A 151 -1.35 -0.30 21.46
CA ALA A 151 -1.84 0.61 20.44
C ALA A 151 -2.98 1.51 20.95
N PHE A 152 -3.96 0.95 21.64
CA PHE A 152 -5.07 1.73 22.22
C PHE A 152 -4.59 2.73 23.28
N TRP A 153 -3.62 2.35 24.12
CA TRP A 153 -3.04 3.26 25.10
C TRP A 153 -2.24 4.40 24.44
N GLN A 154 -1.47 4.11 23.40
CA GLN A 154 -0.74 5.14 22.66
C GLN A 154 -1.67 6.05 21.86
N LEU A 155 -2.77 5.52 21.31
CA LEU A 155 -3.80 6.29 20.62
C LEU A 155 -4.60 7.17 21.60
N GLY A 156 -4.71 6.77 22.86
CA GLY A 156 -5.59 7.41 23.84
C GLY A 156 -7.07 7.11 23.64
N GLY A 157 -7.40 6.02 22.93
CA GLY A 157 -8.78 5.64 22.64
C GLY A 157 -8.90 4.33 21.88
N VAL A 158 -10.14 3.95 21.61
CA VAL A 158 -10.48 2.70 20.93
C VAL A 158 -11.31 3.02 19.70
N THR A 159 -11.00 2.40 18.56
CA THR A 159 -11.81 2.53 17.35
C THR A 159 -13.04 1.65 17.40
N LYS A 160 -14.10 2.05 16.70
CA LYS A 160 -15.36 1.27 16.68
C LYS A 160 -15.17 -0.12 16.07
N TYR A 161 -14.42 -0.21 14.98
CA TYR A 161 -14.11 -1.45 14.27
C TYR A 161 -12.62 -1.69 14.23
N HIS A 162 -12.21 -2.92 14.51
CA HIS A 162 -10.83 -3.35 14.34
C HIS A 162 -10.76 -4.49 13.34
N ARG A 163 -10.04 -4.30 12.25
CA ARG A 163 -9.78 -5.32 11.25
C ARG A 163 -8.43 -5.98 11.50
N THR A 164 -8.44 -7.29 11.63
CA THR A 164 -7.23 -8.11 11.64
C THR A 164 -7.29 -9.09 10.49
N ASP A 165 -6.14 -9.49 9.95
CA ASP A 165 -6.12 -10.57 8.98
C ASP A 165 -6.58 -11.88 9.64
N ARG A 166 -6.75 -12.94 8.86
CA ARG A 166 -7.14 -14.27 9.34
C ARG A 166 -6.06 -14.89 10.23
N LEU A 167 -5.80 -14.25 11.37
CA LEU A 167 -4.91 -14.79 12.37
C LEU A 167 -5.57 -16.04 12.99
N THR A 168 -4.94 -17.18 12.82
CA THR A 168 -5.32 -18.43 13.51
C THR A 168 -5.41 -18.23 15.02
N ALA A 169 -4.65 -17.28 15.57
CA ALA A 169 -4.71 -16.88 16.96
C ALA A 169 -6.04 -16.21 17.38
N ALA A 170 -6.71 -15.49 16.48
CA ALA A 170 -7.96 -14.79 16.77
C ALA A 170 -9.22 -15.58 16.38
N ILE A 171 -9.08 -16.61 15.52
CA ILE A 171 -10.19 -17.42 14.98
C ILE A 171 -10.12 -18.85 15.50
N LYS A 172 -11.27 -19.52 15.57
CA LYS A 172 -11.32 -20.94 15.87
C LYS A 172 -10.84 -21.76 14.66
N LEU A 173 -10.01 -22.78 14.89
CA LEU A 173 -9.53 -23.68 13.84
C LEU A 173 -10.68 -24.45 13.17
N ASP A 174 -11.69 -24.83 13.96
CA ASP A 174 -12.84 -25.63 13.50
C ASP A 174 -13.92 -24.77 12.81
N ASP A 175 -13.92 -23.46 13.05
CA ASP A 175 -14.86 -22.51 12.45
C ASP A 175 -14.17 -21.17 12.20
N PRO A 176 -13.61 -20.98 10.98
CA PRO A 176 -12.88 -19.76 10.61
C PRO A 176 -13.74 -18.49 10.67
N ASP A 177 -15.06 -18.63 10.78
CA ASP A 177 -15.97 -17.48 10.88
C ASP A 177 -16.25 -17.05 12.32
N VAL A 178 -15.74 -17.78 13.31
CA VAL A 178 -15.93 -17.47 14.74
C VAL A 178 -14.61 -17.04 15.37
N PHE A 179 -14.64 -15.90 16.07
CA PHE A 179 -13.51 -15.47 16.91
C PHE A 179 -13.35 -16.37 18.14
N THR A 180 -12.09 -16.53 18.59
CA THR A 180 -11.81 -17.23 19.84
C THR A 180 -12.46 -16.54 21.03
N GLN A 181 -12.79 -17.29 22.09
CA GLN A 181 -13.37 -16.71 23.31
C GLN A 181 -12.49 -15.59 23.92
N ARG A 182 -11.15 -15.74 23.86
CA ARG A 182 -10.21 -14.74 24.35
C ARG A 182 -10.31 -13.44 23.55
N TYR A 183 -10.44 -13.53 22.24
CA TYR A 183 -10.59 -12.33 21.40
C TYR A 183 -11.96 -11.68 21.60
N GLN A 184 -13.03 -12.47 21.77
CA GLN A 184 -14.37 -11.96 22.11
C GLN A 184 -14.37 -11.24 23.46
N ALA A 185 -13.68 -11.80 24.47
CA ALA A 185 -13.53 -11.13 25.78
C ALA A 185 -12.77 -9.80 25.65
N LEU A 186 -11.74 -9.73 24.80
CA LEU A 186 -11.01 -8.50 24.52
C LEU A 186 -11.92 -7.45 23.84
N GLN A 187 -12.73 -7.86 22.86
CA GLN A 187 -13.72 -6.99 22.21
C GLN A 187 -14.72 -6.43 23.21
N ALA A 188 -15.25 -7.28 24.08
CA ALA A 188 -16.19 -6.86 25.11
C ALA A 188 -15.56 -5.90 26.13
N HIS A 189 -14.31 -6.15 26.52
CA HIS A 189 -13.57 -5.34 27.48
C HIS A 189 -13.30 -3.92 26.97
N TYR A 190 -12.86 -3.78 25.72
CA TYR A 190 -12.50 -2.49 25.11
C TYR A 190 -13.67 -1.83 24.36
N GLY A 191 -14.76 -2.54 24.11
CA GLY A 191 -15.95 -2.02 23.44
C GLY A 191 -15.77 -1.81 21.92
N PHE A 192 -14.92 -2.62 21.28
CA PHE A 192 -14.76 -2.58 19.81
C PHE A 192 -15.36 -3.82 19.15
N GLU A 193 -15.67 -3.71 17.87
CA GLU A 193 -16.14 -4.82 17.06
C GLU A 193 -15.00 -5.33 16.14
N GLY A 194 -14.60 -6.58 16.32
CA GLY A 194 -13.63 -7.24 15.46
C GLY A 194 -14.21 -7.54 14.08
N ARG A 195 -13.47 -7.25 13.04
CA ARG A 195 -13.81 -7.56 11.65
C ARG A 195 -12.68 -8.39 11.02
N LYS A 196 -13.04 -9.37 10.23
CA LYS A 196 -12.09 -10.19 9.48
C LYS A 196 -11.96 -9.65 8.08
N THR A 197 -10.79 -9.85 7.49
CA THR A 197 -10.59 -9.66 6.06
C THR A 197 -11.37 -10.74 5.30
N GLN A 198 -12.16 -10.36 4.31
CA GLN A 198 -12.88 -11.33 3.49
C GLN A 198 -11.90 -12.13 2.62
N PRO A 199 -12.17 -13.45 2.40
CA PRO A 199 -11.37 -14.25 1.48
C PRO A 199 -11.37 -13.64 0.08
N ALA A 200 -10.24 -13.70 -0.61
CA ALA A 200 -10.06 -13.19 -1.97
C ALA A 200 -10.38 -11.69 -2.14
N SER A 201 -10.28 -10.90 -1.08
CA SER A 201 -10.44 -9.45 -1.12
C SER A 201 -9.13 -8.74 -0.78
N PRO A 202 -8.09 -8.84 -1.64
CA PRO A 202 -6.76 -8.25 -1.38
C PRO A 202 -6.82 -6.75 -1.14
N HIS A 203 -7.87 -6.08 -1.63
CA HIS A 203 -8.06 -4.64 -1.48
C HIS A 203 -8.40 -4.20 -0.06
N GLN A 204 -8.93 -5.11 0.78
CA GLN A 204 -9.27 -4.78 2.16
C GLN A 204 -8.03 -4.66 3.04
N ASN A 205 -6.91 -5.31 2.68
CA ASN A 205 -5.63 -5.24 3.39
C ASN A 205 -4.59 -4.34 2.71
N GLY A 206 -4.88 -3.81 1.53
CA GLY A 206 -3.92 -2.99 0.76
C GLY A 206 -3.33 -1.82 1.53
N ASP A 207 -4.11 -1.20 2.41
CA ASP A 207 -3.65 -0.09 3.26
C ASP A 207 -2.63 -0.57 4.31
N VAL A 208 -2.88 -1.74 4.92
CA VAL A 208 -1.97 -2.34 5.93
C VAL A 208 -0.69 -2.86 5.28
N GLU A 209 -0.80 -3.59 4.17
CA GLU A 209 0.35 -4.08 3.40
C GLU A 209 1.24 -2.93 2.93
N GLN A 210 0.63 -1.86 2.42
CA GLN A 210 1.35 -0.67 2.00
C GLN A 210 1.98 0.06 3.20
N ALA A 211 1.30 0.10 4.35
CA ALA A 211 1.84 0.65 5.59
C ALA A 211 3.04 -0.16 6.08
N HIS A 212 2.99 -1.51 6.02
CA HIS A 212 4.11 -2.39 6.34
C HIS A 212 5.33 -2.11 5.48
N HIS A 213 5.15 -2.03 4.17
CA HIS A 213 6.26 -1.73 3.25
C HIS A 213 6.89 -0.35 3.55
N ARG A 214 6.06 0.67 3.77
CA ARG A 214 6.52 2.03 4.11
C ARG A 214 7.23 2.05 5.47
N PHE A 215 6.71 1.30 6.45
CA PHE A 215 7.31 1.19 7.77
C PHE A 215 8.69 0.51 7.71
N LYS A 216 8.81 -0.66 7.09
CA LYS A 216 10.09 -1.37 6.93
C LYS A 216 11.14 -0.49 6.27
N ARG A 217 10.76 0.21 5.21
CA ARG A 217 11.65 1.15 4.52
C ARG A 217 12.09 2.31 5.43
N ALA A 218 11.17 2.88 6.20
CA ALA A 218 11.48 3.97 7.12
C ALA A 218 12.40 3.51 8.26
N LEU A 219 12.15 2.32 8.81
CA LEU A 219 13.00 1.70 9.82
C LEU A 219 14.41 1.48 9.29
N ASP A 220 14.55 0.91 8.10
CA ASP A 220 15.84 0.69 7.44
C ASP A 220 16.60 2.01 7.21
N GLN A 221 15.94 3.05 6.70
CA GLN A 221 16.53 4.37 6.52
C GLN A 221 16.96 5.01 7.85
N ALA A 222 16.16 4.86 8.90
CA ALA A 222 16.50 5.38 10.24
C ALA A 222 17.73 4.67 10.82
N LEU A 223 17.86 3.36 10.59
CA LEU A 223 19.04 2.58 11.00
C LEU A 223 20.30 2.97 10.20
N MET A 224 20.16 3.24 8.90
CA MET A 224 21.26 3.78 8.09
C MET A 224 21.72 5.14 8.60
N LEU A 225 20.79 6.05 8.93
CA LEU A 225 21.12 7.36 9.51
C LEU A 225 21.78 7.23 10.88
N ARG A 226 21.39 6.24 11.67
CA ARG A 226 22.03 5.95 12.96
C ARG A 226 23.47 5.42 12.79
N GLY A 227 23.80 4.87 11.63
CA GLY A 227 25.13 4.30 11.32
C GLY A 227 25.40 2.93 11.95
N SER A 228 24.42 2.33 12.63
CA SER A 228 24.53 0.99 13.21
C SER A 228 23.16 0.33 13.36
N ARG A 229 23.13 -0.99 13.16
CA ARG A 229 21.95 -1.86 13.39
C ARG A 229 22.03 -2.57 14.75
N ASP A 230 23.13 -2.40 15.46
CA ASP A 230 23.36 -3.00 16.78
C ASP A 230 22.88 -2.08 17.91
N PHE A 231 22.24 -2.67 18.89
CA PHE A 231 21.76 -2.00 20.11
C PHE A 231 22.35 -2.67 21.34
N SER A 232 22.61 -1.90 22.39
CA SER A 232 23.13 -2.44 23.65
C SER A 232 22.09 -3.20 24.46
N SER A 233 20.79 -3.03 24.13
CA SER A 233 19.70 -3.73 24.81
C SER A 233 18.40 -3.64 24.03
N ARG A 234 17.48 -4.58 24.28
CA ARG A 234 16.15 -4.56 23.75
C ARG A 234 15.37 -3.26 24.07
N PRO A 235 15.35 -2.73 25.30
CA PRO A 235 14.70 -1.45 25.60
C PRO A 235 15.23 -0.29 24.76
N GLN A 236 16.53 -0.25 24.46
CA GLN A 236 17.11 0.76 23.58
C GLN A 236 16.57 0.66 22.15
N TYR A 237 16.42 -0.54 21.62
CA TYR A 237 15.80 -0.77 20.32
C TYR A 237 14.31 -0.42 20.33
N GLU A 238 13.55 -0.83 21.36
CA GLU A 238 12.13 -0.46 21.51
C GLU A 238 11.94 1.06 21.54
N GLN A 239 12.81 1.78 22.25
CA GLN A 239 12.78 3.24 22.25
C GLN A 239 13.11 3.85 20.88
N PHE A 240 14.05 3.25 20.15
CA PHE A 240 14.37 3.68 18.78
C PHE A 240 13.20 3.43 17.85
N LEU A 241 12.58 2.26 17.91
CA LEU A 241 11.40 1.91 17.12
C LEU A 241 10.25 2.87 17.39
N ARG A 242 10.00 3.21 18.66
CA ARG A 242 8.98 4.21 19.03
C ARG A 242 9.26 5.57 18.40
N ARG A 243 10.49 6.06 18.43
CA ARG A 243 10.88 7.31 17.77
C ARG A 243 10.63 7.27 16.25
N VAL A 244 10.85 6.14 15.60
CA VAL A 244 10.53 5.98 14.17
C VAL A 244 9.02 6.16 13.93
N PHE A 245 8.17 5.54 14.75
CA PHE A 245 6.72 5.74 14.65
C PHE A 245 6.30 7.17 14.95
N ASP A 246 6.84 7.80 15.99
CA ASP A 246 6.55 9.20 16.35
C ASP A 246 6.89 10.16 15.21
N GLN A 247 8.06 9.97 14.56
CA GLN A 247 8.45 10.76 13.40
C GLN A 247 7.49 10.55 12.21
N ARG A 248 7.04 9.31 11.98
CA ARG A 248 6.10 9.01 10.90
C ARG A 248 4.71 9.56 11.19
N ASN A 249 4.32 9.64 12.46
CA ASN A 249 3.04 10.21 12.88
C ASN A 249 3.07 11.74 12.98
N SER A 250 4.25 12.36 12.99
CA SER A 250 4.36 13.81 13.03
C SER A 250 3.73 14.42 11.78
N GLY A 251 2.69 15.25 11.98
CA GLY A 251 1.93 15.87 10.89
C GLY A 251 0.74 15.04 10.36
N ARG A 252 0.49 13.85 10.89
CA ARG A 252 -0.76 13.09 10.63
C ARG A 252 -1.84 13.57 11.61
N LYS A 253 -3.01 13.92 11.06
CA LYS A 253 -4.15 14.43 11.85
C LYS A 253 -5.30 13.45 11.80
#